data_da25287942fb0ac66bd37b1bef541107
#
_entry.id   da25287942fb0ac66bd37b1bef541107
#
_cell.length_a   1.000
_cell.length_b   1.000
_cell.length_c   1.000
_cell.angle_alpha   90.00
_cell.angle_beta   90.00
_cell.angle_gamma   90.00
#
_symmetry.space_group_name_H-M   'P 1'
#
loop_
_entity.id
_entity.type
_entity.pdbx_description
1 polymer ?
#
loop_
_entity_poly.entity_id
_entity_poly.type
_entity_poly.pdbx_seq_one_letter_code
_entity_poly.pdbx_strand_id
1 'polypeptide(L)'
;MVPPKSIILCVDDEPNALMLRRLVLEKAGYSVVTAPSSAEALRVISTTTVDLVLSDQLMPGGTGTDLARQVKALHPKLPFVIISGVNELPADSTYADEFLSKVEGPVAMCDKISGVLERYRAQNESA
;
A
#
# COMPACT_ATOMS: atom_id res chain seq x y z
N MET A 1 -11.18 -20.15 14.97
CA MET A 1 -11.78 -19.08 14.14
C MET A 1 -10.71 -18.48 13.24
N VAL A 2 -10.99 -18.39 11.95
CA VAL A 2 -10.04 -17.80 11.00
C VAL A 2 -10.14 -16.27 11.11
N PRO A 3 -9.00 -15.56 11.30
CA PRO A 3 -9.06 -14.10 11.34
C PRO A 3 -9.60 -13.54 10.02
N PRO A 4 -10.29 -12.40 10.04
CA PRO A 4 -10.70 -11.76 8.80
C PRO A 4 -9.48 -11.41 7.95
N LYS A 5 -9.62 -11.48 6.64
CA LYS A 5 -8.54 -11.13 5.72
C LYS A 5 -8.24 -9.64 5.83
N SER A 6 -6.96 -9.31 5.87
CA SER A 6 -6.53 -7.92 5.76
C SER A 6 -6.86 -7.38 4.38
N ILE A 7 -7.30 -6.13 4.32
CA ILE A 7 -7.70 -5.46 3.08
C ILE A 7 -6.58 -4.53 2.63
N ILE A 8 -6.04 -4.80 1.45
CA ILE A 8 -4.96 -4.01 0.86
C ILE A 8 -5.53 -3.13 -0.24
N LEU A 9 -5.27 -1.83 -0.17
CA LEU A 9 -5.60 -0.91 -1.25
C LEU A 9 -4.38 -0.76 -2.15
N CYS A 10 -4.50 -1.18 -3.41
CA CYS A 10 -3.44 -1.02 -4.40
C CYS A 10 -3.72 0.19 -5.27
N VAL A 11 -2.75 1.09 -5.39
CA VAL A 11 -2.88 2.33 -6.17
C VAL A 11 -1.84 2.36 -7.27
N ASP A 12 -2.27 2.45 -8.51
CA ASP A 12 -1.38 2.54 -9.68
C ASP A 12 -2.24 2.98 -10.86
N ASP A 13 -1.69 3.79 -11.74
CA ASP A 13 -2.38 4.22 -12.95
C ASP A 13 -2.33 3.19 -14.08
N GLU A 14 -1.49 2.15 -13.94
CA GLU A 14 -1.36 1.10 -14.95
C GLU A 14 -2.25 -0.09 -14.61
N PRO A 15 -3.31 -0.37 -15.41
CA PRO A 15 -4.27 -1.42 -15.10
C PRO A 15 -3.64 -2.82 -14.99
N ASN A 16 -2.64 -3.11 -15.83
CA ASN A 16 -2.00 -4.42 -15.80
C ASN A 16 -1.21 -4.63 -14.52
N ALA A 17 -0.55 -3.58 -14.04
CA ALA A 17 0.18 -3.63 -12.78
C ALA A 17 -0.77 -3.87 -11.60
N LEU A 18 -1.91 -3.18 -11.59
CA LEU A 18 -2.93 -3.38 -10.57
C LEU A 18 -3.46 -4.82 -10.57
N MET A 19 -3.76 -5.35 -11.77
CA MET A 19 -4.27 -6.71 -11.89
C MET A 19 -3.27 -7.73 -11.36
N LEU A 20 -1.99 -7.57 -11.72
CA LEU A 20 -0.95 -8.50 -11.29
C LEU A 20 -0.77 -8.48 -9.78
N ARG A 21 -0.70 -7.29 -9.18
CA ARG A 21 -0.57 -7.16 -7.74
C ARG A 21 -1.78 -7.74 -7.01
N ARG A 22 -2.96 -7.50 -7.54
CA ARG A 22 -4.19 -8.05 -6.98
C ARG A 22 -4.15 -9.58 -6.95
N LEU A 23 -3.76 -10.20 -8.06
CA LEU A 23 -3.68 -11.66 -8.14
C LEU A 23 -2.68 -12.23 -7.13
N VAL A 24 -1.51 -11.61 -7.04
CA VAL A 24 -0.46 -12.04 -6.10
C VAL A 24 -0.95 -11.93 -4.65
N LEU A 25 -1.53 -10.80 -4.30
CA LEU A 25 -1.98 -10.56 -2.92
C LEU A 25 -3.17 -11.41 -2.55
N GLU A 26 -4.12 -11.60 -3.46
CA GLU A 26 -5.28 -12.46 -3.20
C GLU A 26 -4.84 -13.91 -3.00
N LYS A 27 -3.88 -14.36 -3.79
CA LYS A 27 -3.32 -15.71 -3.63
C LYS A 27 -2.62 -15.88 -2.28
N ALA A 28 -2.05 -14.81 -1.75
CA ALA A 28 -1.39 -14.82 -0.43
C ALA A 28 -2.40 -14.73 0.74
N GLY A 29 -3.69 -14.57 0.45
CA GLY A 29 -4.72 -14.56 1.48
C GLY A 29 -5.30 -13.19 1.82
N TYR A 30 -4.91 -12.14 1.11
CA TYR A 30 -5.43 -10.80 1.34
C TYR A 30 -6.68 -10.54 0.51
N SER A 31 -7.51 -9.60 0.98
CA SER A 31 -8.54 -8.98 0.14
C SER A 31 -7.94 -7.73 -0.49
N VAL A 32 -8.29 -7.45 -1.74
CA VAL A 32 -7.67 -6.33 -2.46
C VAL A 32 -8.74 -5.40 -3.03
N VAL A 33 -8.54 -4.10 -2.83
CA VAL A 33 -9.29 -3.02 -3.50
C VAL A 33 -8.28 -2.27 -4.34
N THR A 34 -8.67 -1.82 -5.51
CA THR A 34 -7.78 -1.10 -6.41
C THR A 34 -8.25 0.33 -6.66
N ALA A 35 -7.31 1.24 -6.89
CA ALA A 35 -7.60 2.62 -7.27
C ALA A 35 -6.62 3.05 -8.35
N PRO A 36 -7.12 3.67 -9.45
CA PRO A 36 -6.26 4.06 -10.57
C PRO A 36 -5.55 5.39 -10.39
N SER A 37 -5.81 6.09 -9.29
CA SER A 37 -5.23 7.41 -9.04
C SER A 37 -5.24 7.73 -7.55
N SER A 38 -4.47 8.76 -7.17
CA SER A 38 -4.46 9.25 -5.79
C SER A 38 -5.84 9.75 -5.35
N ALA A 39 -6.56 10.45 -6.24
CA ALA A 39 -7.90 10.94 -5.93
C ALA A 39 -8.87 9.79 -5.63
N GLU A 40 -8.85 8.73 -6.44
CA GLU A 40 -9.68 7.56 -6.19
C GLU A 40 -9.27 6.82 -4.92
N ALA A 41 -7.96 6.76 -4.65
CA ALA A 41 -7.46 6.13 -3.42
C ALA A 41 -8.00 6.86 -2.19
N LEU A 42 -7.95 8.18 -2.18
CA LEU A 42 -8.47 8.97 -1.06
C LEU A 42 -9.97 8.77 -0.89
N ARG A 43 -10.70 8.67 -1.99
CA ARG A 43 -12.14 8.41 -1.95
C ARG A 43 -12.43 7.02 -1.35
N VAL A 44 -11.70 6.01 -1.76
CA VAL A 44 -11.85 4.65 -1.22
C VAL A 44 -11.58 4.63 0.28
N ILE A 45 -10.50 5.26 0.71
CA ILE A 45 -10.14 5.31 2.14
C ILE A 45 -11.21 5.99 2.97
N SER A 46 -11.90 6.99 2.41
CA SER A 46 -12.96 7.71 3.13
C SER A 46 -14.24 6.89 3.28
N THR A 47 -14.45 5.89 2.44
CA THR A 47 -15.69 5.09 2.41
C THR A 47 -15.51 3.63 2.78
N THR A 48 -14.28 3.14 2.78
CA THR A 48 -13.98 1.72 2.99
C THR A 48 -12.82 1.59 3.95
N THR A 49 -12.96 0.75 4.97
CA THR A 49 -11.83 0.46 5.87
C THR A 49 -10.81 -0.40 5.13
N VAL A 50 -9.58 0.10 5.02
CA VAL A 50 -8.47 -0.68 4.49
C VAL A 50 -7.40 -0.81 5.56
N ASP A 51 -6.60 -1.88 5.47
CA ASP A 51 -5.60 -2.19 6.49
C ASP A 51 -4.20 -1.74 6.09
N LEU A 52 -3.97 -1.52 4.81
CA LEU A 52 -2.68 -1.08 4.29
C LEU A 52 -2.87 -0.51 2.88
N VAL A 53 -2.10 0.52 2.54
CA VAL A 53 -2.05 1.09 1.18
C VAL A 53 -0.74 0.69 0.53
N LEU A 54 -0.80 0.16 -0.68
CA LEU A 54 0.34 -0.17 -1.52
C LEU A 54 0.25 0.69 -2.77
N SER A 55 1.13 1.68 -2.91
CA SER A 55 1.04 2.65 -4.00
C SER A 55 2.31 2.69 -4.85
N ASP A 56 2.13 2.83 -6.15
CA ASP A 56 3.23 3.16 -7.05
C ASP A 56 3.73 4.57 -6.72
N GLN A 57 5.03 4.82 -6.93
CA GLN A 57 5.62 6.13 -6.67
C GLN A 57 5.28 7.12 -7.77
N LEU A 58 5.41 6.71 -9.03
CA LEU A 58 5.17 7.62 -10.16
C LEU A 58 3.77 7.40 -10.73
N MET A 59 2.95 8.43 -10.63
CA MET A 59 1.59 8.44 -11.18
C MET A 59 1.31 9.81 -11.78
N PRO A 60 0.47 9.88 -12.83
CA PRO A 60 0.03 11.19 -13.35
C PRO A 60 -0.64 12.02 -12.25
N GLY A 61 -0.26 13.26 -12.13
CA GLY A 61 -0.87 14.19 -11.19
C GLY A 61 -0.32 14.15 -9.78
N GLY A 62 0.67 13.30 -9.49
CA GLY A 62 1.28 13.25 -8.16
C GLY A 62 2.11 12.01 -7.95
N THR A 63 2.68 11.89 -6.76
CA THR A 63 3.53 10.74 -6.41
C THR A 63 2.90 9.93 -5.27
N GLY A 64 3.40 8.69 -5.10
CA GLY A 64 3.06 7.89 -3.93
C GLY A 64 3.45 8.57 -2.63
N THR A 65 4.56 9.30 -2.62
CA THR A 65 4.98 10.09 -1.45
C THR A 65 3.96 11.18 -1.10
N ASP A 66 3.43 11.88 -2.11
CA ASP A 66 2.39 12.89 -1.90
C ASP A 66 1.12 12.25 -1.32
N LEU A 67 0.73 11.12 -1.87
CA LEU A 67 -0.43 10.38 -1.37
C LEU A 67 -0.20 9.93 0.08
N ALA A 68 0.99 9.41 0.38
CA ALA A 68 1.32 8.97 1.74
C ALA A 68 1.21 10.11 2.74
N ARG A 69 1.70 11.30 2.37
CA ARG A 69 1.59 12.48 3.23
C ARG A 69 0.13 12.82 3.54
N GLN A 70 -0.72 12.80 2.52
CA GLN A 70 -2.16 13.10 2.70
C GLN A 70 -2.85 12.02 3.53
N VAL A 71 -2.54 10.76 3.28
CA VAL A 71 -3.12 9.64 4.02
C VAL A 71 -2.71 9.69 5.49
N LYS A 72 -1.43 9.95 5.77
CA LYS A 72 -0.94 10.02 7.16
C LYS A 72 -1.52 11.20 7.92
N ALA A 73 -1.84 12.30 7.24
CA ALA A 73 -2.49 13.44 7.88
C ALA A 73 -3.90 13.11 8.34
N LEU A 74 -4.63 12.29 7.57
CA LEU A 74 -6.01 11.90 7.88
C LEU A 74 -6.09 10.61 8.69
N HIS A 75 -5.19 9.67 8.44
CA HIS A 75 -5.19 8.34 9.03
C HIS A 75 -3.76 7.96 9.45
N PRO A 76 -3.25 8.55 10.56
CA PRO A 76 -1.84 8.36 10.95
C PRO A 76 -1.46 6.92 11.28
N LYS A 77 -2.44 6.07 11.56
CA LYS A 77 -2.19 4.66 11.88
C LYS A 77 -2.42 3.72 10.70
N LEU A 78 -2.69 4.26 9.51
CA LEU A 78 -2.85 3.43 8.32
C LEU A 78 -1.48 3.17 7.68
N PRO A 79 -1.02 1.92 7.64
CA PRO A 79 0.27 1.59 7.04
C PRO A 79 0.32 1.94 5.55
N PHE A 80 1.46 2.44 5.10
CA PHE A 80 1.64 2.85 3.70
C PHE A 80 2.96 2.29 3.15
N VAL A 81 2.89 1.57 2.05
CA VAL A 81 4.04 0.98 1.36
C VAL A 81 4.12 1.58 -0.04
N ILE A 82 5.31 1.99 -0.45
CA ILE A 82 5.55 2.57 -1.79
C ILE A 82 6.36 1.60 -2.62
N ILE A 83 5.91 1.37 -3.86
CA ILE A 83 6.66 0.63 -4.88
C ILE A 83 7.28 1.63 -5.84
N SER A 84 8.59 1.50 -6.07
CA SER A 84 9.29 2.41 -6.98
C SER A 84 10.28 1.67 -7.86
N GLY A 85 10.55 2.24 -9.04
CA GLY A 85 11.61 1.75 -9.92
C GLY A 85 12.98 2.22 -9.44
N VAL A 86 14.02 1.78 -10.15
CA VAL A 86 15.42 2.04 -9.76
C VAL A 86 15.73 3.53 -9.66
N ASN A 87 15.13 4.33 -10.54
CA ASN A 87 15.38 5.79 -10.58
C ASN A 87 14.22 6.61 -10.05
N GLU A 88 13.34 5.99 -9.26
CA GLU A 88 12.11 6.62 -8.78
C GLU A 88 12.11 6.80 -7.26
N LEU A 89 13.28 6.84 -6.64
CA LEU A 89 13.37 6.95 -5.18
C LEU A 89 12.68 8.22 -4.70
N PRO A 90 11.84 8.13 -3.66
CA PRO A 90 11.17 9.31 -3.12
C PRO A 90 12.19 10.28 -2.52
N ALA A 91 11.94 11.57 -2.73
CA ALA A 91 12.77 12.61 -2.12
C ALA A 91 12.60 12.67 -0.61
N ASP A 92 11.43 12.27 -0.11
CA ASP A 92 11.11 12.23 1.31
C ASP A 92 10.47 10.89 1.65
N SER A 93 11.15 10.08 2.45
CA SER A 93 10.69 8.75 2.84
C SER A 93 9.97 8.73 4.20
N THR A 94 9.73 9.88 4.81
CA THR A 94 9.19 9.99 6.17
C THR A 94 7.79 9.39 6.31
N TYR A 95 6.98 9.50 5.26
CA TYR A 95 5.57 9.13 5.32
C TYR A 95 5.27 7.68 4.99
N ALA A 96 6.19 6.97 4.34
CA ALA A 96 5.99 5.57 4.04
C ALA A 96 6.61 4.68 5.11
N ASP A 97 5.93 3.58 5.41
CA ASP A 97 6.41 2.62 6.42
C ASP A 97 7.40 1.64 5.82
N GLU A 98 7.34 1.42 4.52
CA GLU A 98 8.22 0.48 3.84
C GLU A 98 8.30 0.85 2.36
N PHE A 99 9.39 0.42 1.71
CA PHE A 99 9.62 0.63 0.29
C PHE A 99 9.89 -0.70 -0.40
N LEU A 100 9.24 -0.88 -1.56
CA LEU A 100 9.46 -2.02 -2.45
C LEU A 100 10.08 -1.53 -3.75
N SER A 101 11.05 -2.27 -4.26
CA SER A 101 11.56 -2.04 -5.60
C SER A 101 10.72 -2.83 -6.61
N LYS A 102 10.47 -2.25 -7.78
CA LYS A 102 9.75 -2.94 -8.85
C LYS A 102 10.49 -4.19 -9.35
N VAL A 103 11.79 -4.29 -9.07
CA VAL A 103 12.58 -5.47 -9.45
C VAL A 103 12.51 -6.60 -8.41
N GLU A 104 11.97 -6.33 -7.23
CA GLU A 104 11.72 -7.38 -6.24
C GLU A 104 10.49 -8.18 -6.66
N GLY A 105 10.54 -9.48 -6.42
CA GLY A 105 9.47 -10.37 -6.84
C GLY A 105 8.29 -10.43 -5.88
N PRO A 106 7.28 -11.26 -6.22
CA PRO A 106 6.06 -11.38 -5.40
C PRO A 106 6.31 -11.82 -3.97
N VAL A 107 7.29 -12.68 -3.73
CA VAL A 107 7.61 -13.15 -2.38
C VAL A 107 8.07 -12.01 -1.50
N ALA A 108 9.00 -11.18 -2.01
CA ALA A 108 9.49 -10.01 -1.26
C ALA A 108 8.36 -9.02 -0.98
N MET A 109 7.47 -8.79 -1.94
CA MET A 109 6.31 -7.93 -1.75
C MET A 109 5.43 -8.43 -0.61
N CYS A 110 5.06 -9.70 -0.63
CA CYS A 110 4.20 -10.27 0.40
C CYS A 110 4.89 -10.27 1.77
N ASP A 111 6.19 -10.57 1.83
CA ASP A 111 6.94 -10.56 3.08
C ASP A 111 6.98 -9.18 3.71
N LYS A 112 7.24 -8.13 2.92
CA LYS A 112 7.29 -6.77 3.43
C LYS A 112 5.92 -6.28 3.89
N ILE A 113 4.87 -6.59 3.14
CA ILE A 113 3.50 -6.23 3.51
C ILE A 113 3.11 -6.92 4.82
N SER A 114 3.37 -8.21 4.93
CA SER A 114 3.09 -8.98 6.14
C SER A 114 3.86 -8.41 7.34
N GLY A 115 5.13 -8.06 7.14
CA GLY A 115 5.94 -7.47 8.20
C GLY A 115 5.41 -6.14 8.70
N VAL A 116 4.96 -5.28 7.79
CA VAL A 116 4.37 -3.99 8.16
C VAL A 116 3.06 -4.19 8.93
N LEU A 117 2.20 -5.08 8.45
CA LEU A 117 0.94 -5.37 9.13
C LEU A 117 1.17 -5.92 10.54
N GLU A 118 2.15 -6.79 10.70
CA GLU A 118 2.49 -7.34 12.01
C GLU A 118 3.00 -6.28 12.98
N ARG A 119 3.86 -5.37 12.50
CA ARG A 119 4.36 -4.26 13.33
C ARG A 119 3.22 -3.38 13.83
N TYR A 120 2.27 -3.05 12.97
CA TYR A 120 1.12 -2.22 13.36
C TYR A 120 0.21 -2.95 14.33
N ARG A 121 -0.01 -4.24 14.11
CA ARG A 121 -0.82 -5.06 15.03
C ARG A 121 -0.18 -5.12 16.41
N ALA A 122 1.13 -5.34 16.48
CA ALA A 122 1.86 -5.37 17.75
C ALA A 122 1.76 -4.05 18.50
N GLN A 123 1.89 -2.91 17.80
CA GLN A 123 1.75 -1.60 18.40
C GLN A 123 0.35 -1.39 18.96
N ASN A 124 -0.68 -1.81 18.25
CA ASN A 124 -2.06 -1.65 18.70
C ASN A 124 -2.39 -2.55 19.89
N GLU A 125 -1.81 -3.75 19.93
CA GLU A 125 -2.01 -4.67 21.04
C GLU A 125 -1.25 -4.25 22.30
N SER A 126 -0.17 -3.49 22.14
CA SER A 126 0.64 -3.01 23.24
C SER A 126 0.09 -1.76 23.91
N ALA A 127 -0.88 -1.13 23.29
CA ALA A 127 -1.42 0.14 23.78
C ALA A 127 -2.36 -0.02 24.97
#